data_7df9323657b4ac5d84da00697bd36da2
#
_entry.id   7df9323657b4ac5d84da00697bd36da2
#
_cell.length_a   1.000
_cell.length_b   1.000
_cell.length_c   1.000
_cell.angle_alpha   90.00
_cell.angle_beta   90.00
_cell.angle_gamma   90.00
#
_symmetry.space_group_name_H-M   'P 1'
#
loop_
_entity.id
_entity.type
_entity.pdbx_description
1 polymer ?
#
loop_
_entity_poly.entity_id
_entity_poly.type
_entity_poly.pdbx_seq_one_letter_code
_entity_poly.pdbx_strand_id
1 'polypeptide(L)'
;MNNLVIGTLFALCAAALNASIGVISKLLMHSGLNPQDIAFLKTIIAFFFLSVFLFKVPVSKKIAYISSTPSKLSVFTQIAICAFLGIFSLFFFETIAYNHGAAANVVVVLMASAAISALFFGRFILKESIYLHSLVGTLLAVAGISIISWKGENSLLMLINASIAGTGYGLFSVLVKRFKLNGGLFLTKYLLLFGSVYLAVPFLINLHSIHFNTDIVLGLIGLAVLPTILGFFCTTKALSYMSAAKVQVTELSEPIFAALMAWVFIHEQPTLSFLYGAIFIISGIVLINKAPKA
;
A
#
# COMPACT_ATOMS: atom_id res chain seq x y z
N MET A 1 13.30 8.22 20.80
CA MET A 1 12.46 7.06 20.43
C MET A 1 13.26 6.19 19.49
N ASN A 2 13.27 4.87 19.65
CA ASN A 2 14.03 3.96 18.78
C ASN A 2 13.46 4.03 17.34
N ASN A 3 14.32 4.11 16.32
CA ASN A 3 13.91 4.18 14.90
C ASN A 3 12.95 3.07 14.51
N LEU A 4 13.12 1.86 15.06
CA LEU A 4 12.23 0.74 14.82
C LEU A 4 10.80 1.02 15.32
N VAL A 5 10.65 1.61 16.51
CA VAL A 5 9.33 1.96 17.07
C VAL A 5 8.63 3.01 16.19
N ILE A 6 9.38 4.03 15.76
CA ILE A 6 8.84 5.07 14.85
C ILE A 6 8.36 4.44 13.54
N GLY A 7 9.19 3.59 12.93
CA GLY A 7 8.85 2.88 11.69
C GLY A 7 7.61 1.99 11.84
N THR A 8 7.52 1.24 12.94
CA THR A 8 6.37 0.38 13.22
C THR A 8 5.09 1.19 13.40
N LEU A 9 5.13 2.32 14.12
CA LEU A 9 3.97 3.20 14.26
C LEU A 9 3.48 3.75 12.92
N PHE A 10 4.41 4.20 12.06
CA PHE A 10 4.03 4.65 10.72
C PHE A 10 3.42 3.52 9.87
N ALA A 11 3.96 2.30 9.92
CA ALA A 11 3.42 1.17 9.17
C ALA A 11 2.04 0.73 9.69
N LEU A 12 1.81 0.76 11.01
CA LEU A 12 0.48 0.51 11.60
C LEU A 12 -0.53 1.60 11.20
N CYS A 13 -0.12 2.88 11.19
CA CYS A 13 -0.96 3.97 10.69
C CYS A 13 -1.31 3.78 9.21
N ALA A 14 -0.34 3.35 8.39
CA ALA A 14 -0.59 3.04 6.98
C ALA A 14 -1.64 1.93 6.84
N ALA A 15 -1.49 0.82 7.57
CA ALA A 15 -2.44 -0.29 7.58
C ALA A 15 -3.85 0.15 7.98
N ALA A 16 -3.96 0.98 9.03
CA ALA A 16 -5.25 1.50 9.48
C ALA A 16 -5.93 2.39 8.42
N LEU A 17 -5.15 3.23 7.71
CA LEU A 17 -5.67 4.09 6.66
C LEU A 17 -6.06 3.30 5.39
N ASN A 18 -5.27 2.28 5.04
CA ASN A 18 -5.51 1.43 3.88
C ASN A 18 -6.72 0.50 4.08
N ALA A 19 -7.10 0.18 5.30
CA ALA A 19 -8.25 -0.66 5.62
C ALA A 19 -9.58 -0.21 4.97
N SER A 20 -9.68 1.07 4.61
CA SER A 20 -10.84 1.65 3.93
C SER A 20 -10.89 1.42 2.42
N ILE A 21 -9.77 1.03 1.76
CA ILE A 21 -9.66 0.99 0.29
C ILE A 21 -10.70 0.08 -0.35
N GLY A 22 -10.76 -1.17 0.13
CA GLY A 22 -11.62 -2.19 -0.49
C GLY A 22 -13.11 -1.85 -0.42
N VAL A 23 -13.57 -1.33 0.70
CA VAL A 23 -14.97 -0.95 0.90
C VAL A 23 -15.34 0.24 0.02
N ILE A 24 -14.56 1.33 0.08
CA ILE A 24 -14.85 2.53 -0.70
C ILE A 24 -14.77 2.25 -2.20
N SER A 25 -13.75 1.47 -2.66
CA SER A 25 -13.62 1.10 -4.07
C SER A 25 -14.82 0.31 -4.58
N LYS A 26 -15.34 -0.65 -3.80
CA LYS A 26 -16.53 -1.41 -4.17
C LYS A 26 -17.78 -0.54 -4.23
N LEU A 27 -17.98 0.36 -3.28
CA LEU A 27 -19.09 1.31 -3.31
C LEU A 27 -19.04 2.18 -4.57
N LEU A 28 -17.86 2.67 -4.95
CA LEU A 28 -17.67 3.46 -6.16
C LEU A 28 -17.95 2.65 -7.44
N MET A 29 -17.56 1.36 -7.48
CA MET A 29 -17.90 0.47 -8.59
C MET A 29 -19.40 0.22 -8.70
N HIS A 30 -20.10 0.03 -7.57
CA HIS A 30 -21.56 -0.06 -7.55
C HIS A 30 -22.25 1.22 -8.01
N SER A 31 -21.60 2.37 -7.84
CA SER A 31 -22.08 3.66 -8.34
C SER A 31 -21.75 3.93 -9.82
N GLY A 32 -21.14 2.95 -10.51
CA GLY A 32 -20.92 2.99 -11.96
C GLY A 32 -19.50 3.39 -12.41
N LEU A 33 -18.53 3.52 -11.50
CA LEU A 33 -17.14 3.74 -11.89
C LEU A 33 -16.45 2.41 -12.24
N ASN A 34 -15.65 2.43 -13.30
CA ASN A 34 -14.77 1.33 -13.62
C ASN A 34 -13.51 1.31 -12.71
N PRO A 35 -12.82 0.18 -12.57
CA PRO A 35 -11.56 0.10 -11.83
C PRO A 35 -10.51 1.14 -12.25
N GLN A 36 -10.39 1.40 -13.55
CA GLN A 36 -9.45 2.37 -14.12
C GLN A 36 -9.78 3.81 -13.71
N ASP A 37 -11.07 4.15 -13.62
CA ASP A 37 -11.53 5.47 -13.18
C ASP A 37 -11.14 5.71 -11.74
N ILE A 38 -11.43 4.75 -10.87
CA ILE A 38 -11.11 4.84 -9.45
C ILE A 38 -9.61 4.98 -9.24
N ALA A 39 -8.80 4.14 -9.89
CA ALA A 39 -7.36 4.18 -9.79
C ALA A 39 -6.78 5.53 -10.24
N PHE A 40 -7.22 6.05 -11.40
CA PHE A 40 -6.76 7.32 -11.93
C PHE A 40 -7.27 8.50 -11.11
N LEU A 41 -8.59 8.60 -10.88
CA LEU A 41 -9.21 9.77 -10.24
C LEU A 41 -8.73 9.94 -8.80
N LYS A 42 -8.66 8.89 -7.98
CA LYS A 42 -8.10 9.00 -6.62
C LYS A 42 -6.66 9.52 -6.63
N THR A 43 -5.85 9.08 -7.61
CA THR A 43 -4.44 9.43 -7.71
C THR A 43 -4.23 10.88 -8.16
N ILE A 44 -4.96 11.33 -9.19
CA ILE A 44 -4.86 12.70 -9.69
C ILE A 44 -5.42 13.72 -8.69
N ILE A 45 -6.53 13.41 -8.00
CA ILE A 45 -7.08 14.23 -6.91
C ILE A 45 -6.05 14.37 -5.79
N ALA A 46 -5.45 13.26 -5.36
CA ALA A 46 -4.40 13.26 -4.34
C ALA A 46 -3.17 14.09 -4.75
N PHE A 47 -2.75 13.99 -6.01
CA PHE A 47 -1.66 14.80 -6.55
C PHE A 47 -1.99 16.30 -6.51
N PHE A 48 -3.19 16.69 -6.91
CA PHE A 48 -3.62 18.09 -6.86
C PHE A 48 -3.68 18.61 -5.42
N PHE A 49 -4.25 17.87 -4.47
CA PHE A 49 -4.25 18.27 -3.06
C PHE A 49 -2.84 18.50 -2.52
N LEU A 50 -1.91 17.57 -2.76
CA LEU A 50 -0.52 17.75 -2.33
C LEU A 50 0.18 18.88 -3.10
N SER A 51 -0.20 19.15 -4.33
CA SER A 51 0.37 20.24 -5.13
C SER A 51 0.00 21.60 -4.57
N VAL A 52 -1.26 21.77 -4.17
CA VAL A 52 -1.75 22.97 -3.49
C VAL A 52 -1.12 23.11 -2.10
N PHE A 53 -1.13 22.05 -1.32
CA PHE A 53 -0.56 22.09 0.04
C PHE A 53 0.95 22.42 0.06
N LEU A 54 1.70 21.88 -0.91
CA LEU A 54 3.15 22.07 -1.00
C LEU A 54 3.56 23.19 -1.98
N PHE A 55 2.63 24.05 -2.39
CA PHE A 55 2.88 25.06 -3.41
C PHE A 55 4.03 26.02 -3.03
N LYS A 56 4.05 26.47 -1.78
CA LYS A 56 5.04 27.47 -1.28
C LYS A 56 6.47 26.94 -1.19
N VAL A 57 6.70 25.61 -1.30
CA VAL A 57 8.05 25.04 -1.18
C VAL A 57 8.69 24.97 -2.57
N PRO A 58 9.88 25.56 -2.79
CA PRO A 58 10.60 25.47 -4.06
C PRO A 58 10.93 24.03 -4.49
N VAL A 59 10.90 23.75 -5.79
CA VAL A 59 11.16 22.41 -6.34
C VAL A 59 12.55 21.89 -5.94
N SER A 60 13.57 22.75 -5.98
CA SER A 60 14.93 22.40 -5.58
C SER A 60 15.02 21.88 -4.14
N LYS A 61 14.32 22.54 -3.20
CA LYS A 61 14.24 22.09 -1.81
C LYS A 61 13.51 20.76 -1.69
N LYS A 62 12.40 20.56 -2.42
CA LYS A 62 11.65 19.28 -2.42
C LYS A 62 12.53 18.12 -2.87
N ILE A 63 13.29 18.30 -3.97
CA ILE A 63 14.19 17.26 -4.50
C ILE A 63 15.34 16.98 -3.52
N ALA A 64 15.93 18.00 -2.90
CA ALA A 64 16.97 17.83 -1.90
C ALA A 64 16.49 17.03 -0.66
N TYR A 65 15.22 17.18 -0.28
CA TYR A 65 14.62 16.37 0.80
C TYR A 65 14.40 14.91 0.39
N ILE A 66 14.12 14.64 -0.90
CA ILE A 66 13.87 13.28 -1.38
C ILE A 66 15.16 12.47 -1.49
N SER A 67 16.23 13.07 -2.01
CA SER A 67 17.52 12.39 -2.17
C SER A 67 18.68 13.34 -1.96
N SER A 68 19.52 12.96 -1.03
CA SER A 68 20.78 13.68 -0.73
C SER A 68 22.02 13.01 -1.32
N THR A 69 21.86 11.83 -1.97
CA THR A 69 22.99 11.03 -2.49
C THR A 69 23.08 11.13 -4.01
N PRO A 70 24.27 11.42 -4.56
CA PRO A 70 24.50 11.37 -6.01
C PRO A 70 24.31 9.94 -6.52
N SER A 71 23.55 9.76 -7.59
CA SER A 71 23.30 8.48 -8.24
C SER A 71 23.52 8.59 -9.75
N LYS A 72 23.84 7.46 -10.41
CA LYS A 72 23.93 7.39 -11.87
C LYS A 72 22.61 7.70 -12.57
N LEU A 73 21.47 7.37 -11.92
CA LEU A 73 20.13 7.69 -12.42
C LEU A 73 19.66 9.00 -11.82
N SER A 74 18.97 9.84 -12.61
CA SER A 74 18.34 11.03 -12.09
C SER A 74 17.29 10.69 -11.01
N VAL A 75 17.12 11.58 -10.05
CA VAL A 75 16.12 11.38 -8.97
C VAL A 75 14.72 11.20 -9.56
N PHE A 76 14.39 11.92 -10.62
CA PHE A 76 13.09 11.76 -11.30
C PHE A 76 12.92 10.39 -11.94
N THR A 77 13.95 9.85 -12.57
CA THR A 77 13.90 8.48 -13.13
C THR A 77 13.71 7.44 -12.04
N GLN A 78 14.39 7.59 -10.90
CA GLN A 78 14.21 6.69 -9.75
C GLN A 78 12.79 6.74 -9.21
N ILE A 79 12.21 7.94 -9.07
CA ILE A 79 10.83 8.13 -8.63
C ILE A 79 9.85 7.57 -9.67
N ALA A 80 10.08 7.77 -10.97
CA ALA A 80 9.24 7.24 -12.04
C ALA A 80 9.18 5.70 -12.00
N ILE A 81 10.33 5.02 -11.83
CA ILE A 81 10.38 3.55 -11.67
C ILE A 81 9.61 3.13 -10.41
N CYS A 82 9.83 3.81 -9.29
CA CYS A 82 9.10 3.53 -8.05
C CYS A 82 7.59 3.78 -8.21
N ALA A 83 7.18 4.81 -8.93
CA ALA A 83 5.77 5.12 -9.19
C ALA A 83 5.10 4.11 -10.11
N PHE A 84 5.83 3.56 -11.09
CA PHE A 84 5.31 2.49 -11.94
C PHE A 84 4.93 1.25 -11.12
N LEU A 85 5.74 0.88 -10.13
CA LEU A 85 5.48 -0.29 -9.28
C LEU A 85 4.53 0.02 -8.12
N GLY A 86 4.78 1.11 -7.39
CA GLY A 86 4.08 1.44 -6.15
C GLY A 86 2.78 2.21 -6.36
N ILE A 87 2.55 2.82 -7.52
CA ILE A 87 1.29 3.52 -7.82
C ILE A 87 0.56 2.84 -8.97
N PHE A 88 1.18 2.75 -10.17
CA PHE A 88 0.48 2.19 -11.31
C PHE A 88 0.18 0.70 -11.11
N SER A 89 1.20 -0.14 -10.89
CA SER A 89 1.00 -1.59 -10.73
C SER A 89 0.11 -1.90 -9.52
N LEU A 90 0.35 -1.24 -8.39
CA LEU A 90 -0.46 -1.43 -7.19
C LEU A 90 -1.92 -1.01 -7.46
N PHE A 91 -2.18 0.25 -7.78
CA PHE A 91 -3.55 0.77 -7.82
C PHE A 91 -4.38 0.21 -8.98
N PHE A 92 -3.76 0.02 -10.15
CA PHE A 92 -4.45 -0.53 -11.32
C PHE A 92 -4.88 -1.98 -11.09
N PHE A 93 -3.94 -2.85 -10.74
CA PHE A 93 -4.23 -4.27 -10.56
C PHE A 93 -5.02 -4.55 -9.27
N GLU A 94 -4.78 -3.83 -8.19
CA GLU A 94 -5.59 -3.90 -6.96
C GLU A 94 -7.06 -3.61 -7.25
N THR A 95 -7.33 -2.51 -7.97
CA THR A 95 -8.71 -2.08 -8.24
C THR A 95 -9.41 -3.08 -9.17
N ILE A 96 -8.69 -3.65 -10.16
CA ILE A 96 -9.21 -4.74 -10.99
C ILE A 96 -9.50 -5.97 -10.12
N ALA A 97 -8.62 -6.31 -9.19
CA ALA A 97 -8.84 -7.47 -8.30
C ALA A 97 -10.11 -7.31 -7.46
N TYR A 98 -10.40 -6.11 -6.93
CA TYR A 98 -11.64 -5.83 -6.22
C TYR A 98 -12.90 -6.01 -7.08
N ASN A 99 -12.82 -5.79 -8.39
CA ASN A 99 -13.93 -6.04 -9.31
C ASN A 99 -14.21 -7.55 -9.50
N HIS A 100 -13.21 -8.40 -9.28
CA HIS A 100 -13.31 -9.85 -9.54
C HIS A 100 -13.37 -10.73 -8.29
N GLY A 101 -13.36 -10.15 -7.08
CA GLY A 101 -13.37 -10.93 -5.85
C GLY A 101 -13.80 -10.17 -4.60
N ALA A 102 -13.97 -10.88 -3.49
CA ALA A 102 -14.24 -10.27 -2.19
C ALA A 102 -13.07 -9.38 -1.76
N ALA A 103 -13.35 -8.18 -1.26
CA ALA A 103 -12.33 -7.22 -0.83
C ALA A 103 -11.34 -7.85 0.17
N ALA A 104 -11.84 -8.64 1.10
CA ALA A 104 -11.02 -9.35 2.08
C ALA A 104 -10.00 -10.30 1.44
N ASN A 105 -10.42 -11.08 0.42
CA ASN A 105 -9.54 -12.03 -0.27
C ASN A 105 -8.47 -11.31 -1.11
N VAL A 106 -8.84 -10.19 -1.74
CA VAL A 106 -7.88 -9.33 -2.48
C VAL A 106 -6.79 -8.85 -1.53
N VAL A 107 -7.14 -8.32 -0.36
CA VAL A 107 -6.17 -7.86 0.65
C VAL A 107 -5.24 -9.00 1.09
N VAL A 108 -5.76 -10.21 1.32
CA VAL A 108 -4.94 -11.38 1.69
C VAL A 108 -3.87 -11.66 0.64
N VAL A 109 -4.29 -11.80 -0.64
CA VAL A 109 -3.36 -12.18 -1.72
C VAL A 109 -2.37 -11.06 -2.00
N LEU A 110 -2.84 -9.81 -2.04
CA LEU A 110 -2.00 -8.64 -2.27
C LEU A 110 -0.93 -8.49 -1.19
N MET A 111 -1.34 -8.48 0.08
CA MET A 111 -0.44 -8.26 1.20
C MET A 111 0.54 -9.43 1.41
N ALA A 112 0.08 -10.68 1.23
CA ALA A 112 0.97 -11.84 1.25
C ALA A 112 2.03 -11.76 0.14
N SER A 113 1.61 -11.41 -1.09
CA SER A 113 2.52 -11.25 -2.22
C SER A 113 3.50 -10.10 -1.99
N ALA A 114 3.06 -8.99 -1.39
CA ALA A 114 3.92 -7.85 -1.07
C ALA A 114 4.98 -8.21 -0.01
N ALA A 115 4.59 -8.90 1.06
CA ALA A 115 5.51 -9.33 2.12
C ALA A 115 6.56 -10.32 1.59
N ILE A 116 6.13 -11.32 0.81
CA ILE A 116 7.03 -12.30 0.17
C ILE A 116 7.97 -11.61 -0.82
N SER A 117 7.44 -10.74 -1.67
CA SER A 117 8.20 -9.96 -2.66
C SER A 117 9.25 -9.07 -1.97
N ALA A 118 8.88 -8.34 -0.93
CA ALA A 118 9.80 -7.49 -0.19
C ALA A 118 10.93 -8.29 0.47
N LEU A 119 10.64 -9.48 0.98
CA LEU A 119 11.64 -10.37 1.57
C LEU A 119 12.60 -10.92 0.52
N PHE A 120 12.06 -11.41 -0.61
CA PHE A 120 12.82 -11.96 -1.73
C PHE A 120 13.70 -10.89 -2.38
N PHE A 121 13.12 -9.80 -2.86
CA PHE A 121 13.88 -8.73 -3.51
C PHE A 121 14.79 -7.96 -2.54
N GLY A 122 14.43 -7.85 -1.25
CA GLY A 122 15.30 -7.31 -0.21
C GLY A 122 16.60 -8.10 -0.11
N ARG A 123 16.53 -9.44 -0.18
CA ARG A 123 17.71 -10.30 -0.18
C ARG A 123 18.62 -10.07 -1.40
N PHE A 124 18.03 -10.03 -2.60
CA PHE A 124 18.82 -9.95 -3.83
C PHE A 124 19.29 -8.52 -4.16
N ILE A 125 18.44 -7.51 -3.99
CA ILE A 125 18.72 -6.12 -4.38
C ILE A 125 19.46 -5.35 -3.30
N LEU A 126 19.06 -5.51 -2.03
CA LEU A 126 19.64 -4.81 -0.88
C LEU A 126 20.70 -5.64 -0.16
N LYS A 127 20.84 -6.92 -0.49
CA LYS A 127 21.71 -7.89 0.19
C LYS A 127 21.37 -8.04 1.67
N GLU A 128 20.10 -7.83 2.04
CA GLU A 128 19.63 -8.01 3.41
C GLU A 128 19.73 -9.48 3.81
N SER A 129 20.14 -9.75 5.04
CA SER A 129 20.16 -11.12 5.58
C SER A 129 18.74 -11.57 5.91
N ILE A 130 18.33 -12.72 5.38
CA ILE A 130 17.06 -13.35 5.78
C ILE A 130 17.36 -14.21 7.00
N TYR A 131 16.84 -13.79 8.14
CA TYR A 131 16.92 -14.56 9.37
C TYR A 131 15.72 -15.51 9.48
N LEU A 132 15.90 -16.65 10.11
CA LEU A 132 14.83 -17.64 10.30
C LEU A 132 13.59 -17.01 10.98
N HIS A 133 13.81 -16.16 11.98
CA HIS A 133 12.71 -15.45 12.65
C HIS A 133 11.93 -14.50 11.71
N SER A 134 12.60 -13.90 10.70
CA SER A 134 11.93 -13.08 9.70
C SER A 134 11.07 -13.92 8.75
N LEU A 135 11.56 -15.09 8.33
CA LEU A 135 10.79 -16.02 7.50
C LEU A 135 9.58 -16.56 8.25
N VAL A 136 9.79 -17.07 9.47
CA VAL A 136 8.71 -17.60 10.31
C VAL A 136 7.69 -16.51 10.66
N GLY A 137 8.15 -15.29 10.97
CA GLY A 137 7.28 -14.15 11.24
C GLY A 137 6.39 -13.78 10.05
N THR A 138 6.96 -13.78 8.83
CA THR A 138 6.20 -13.53 7.60
C THR A 138 5.15 -14.63 7.36
N LEU A 139 5.53 -15.91 7.50
CA LEU A 139 4.62 -17.04 7.31
C LEU A 139 3.47 -17.01 8.33
N LEU A 140 3.76 -16.71 9.60
CA LEU A 140 2.73 -16.57 10.63
C LEU A 140 1.76 -15.42 10.30
N ALA A 141 2.28 -14.26 9.89
CA ALA A 141 1.43 -13.13 9.55
C ALA A 141 0.56 -13.41 8.31
N VAL A 142 1.11 -14.07 7.28
CA VAL A 142 0.36 -14.51 6.09
C VAL A 142 -0.71 -15.53 6.45
N ALA A 143 -0.41 -16.50 7.32
CA ALA A 143 -1.41 -17.45 7.81
C ALA A 143 -2.52 -16.73 8.59
N GLY A 144 -2.16 -15.77 9.46
CA GLY A 144 -3.10 -14.98 10.25
C GLY A 144 -4.08 -14.17 9.37
N ILE A 145 -3.57 -13.47 8.36
CA ILE A 145 -4.43 -12.71 7.44
C ILE A 145 -5.35 -13.64 6.65
N SER A 146 -4.86 -14.82 6.25
CA SER A 146 -5.67 -15.83 5.57
C SER A 146 -6.81 -16.36 6.47
N ILE A 147 -6.55 -16.58 7.75
CA ILE A 147 -7.58 -17.03 8.73
C ILE A 147 -8.68 -15.98 8.91
N ILE A 148 -8.32 -14.69 8.99
CA ILE A 148 -9.30 -13.61 9.18
C ILE A 148 -10.18 -13.44 7.95
N SER A 149 -9.57 -13.40 6.78
CA SER A 149 -10.14 -12.72 5.62
C SER A 149 -10.56 -13.68 4.50
N TRP A 150 -10.09 -14.95 4.52
CA TRP A 150 -10.39 -15.86 3.44
C TRP A 150 -11.87 -16.29 3.44
N LYS A 151 -12.58 -15.92 2.38
CA LYS A 151 -14.00 -16.24 2.18
C LYS A 151 -14.20 -16.92 0.84
N GLY A 152 -14.48 -18.22 0.87
CA GLY A 152 -15.07 -19.02 -0.22
C GLY A 152 -14.41 -18.89 -1.60
N GLU A 153 -15.26 -18.72 -2.62
CA GLU A 153 -14.87 -18.76 -4.03
C GLU A 153 -13.99 -17.59 -4.45
N ASN A 154 -12.93 -17.91 -5.21
CA ASN A 154 -11.98 -16.94 -5.71
C ASN A 154 -11.87 -17.04 -7.22
N SER A 155 -12.00 -15.90 -7.91
CA SER A 155 -11.72 -15.81 -9.33
C SER A 155 -10.20 -15.87 -9.60
N LEU A 156 -9.79 -16.62 -10.63
CA LEU A 156 -8.39 -16.63 -11.07
C LEU A 156 -7.90 -15.22 -11.44
N LEU A 157 -8.76 -14.39 -12.03
CA LEU A 157 -8.44 -13.01 -12.36
C LEU A 157 -8.16 -12.18 -11.10
N MET A 158 -8.94 -12.37 -10.02
CA MET A 158 -8.66 -11.74 -8.74
C MET A 158 -7.30 -12.15 -8.21
N LEU A 159 -6.98 -13.44 -8.19
CA LEU A 159 -5.71 -13.96 -7.69
C LEU A 159 -4.50 -13.39 -8.46
N ILE A 160 -4.57 -13.41 -9.80
CA ILE A 160 -3.50 -12.88 -10.65
C ILE A 160 -3.29 -11.38 -10.41
N ASN A 161 -4.36 -10.59 -10.47
CA ASN A 161 -4.26 -9.13 -10.33
C ASN A 161 -3.79 -8.74 -8.92
N ALA A 162 -4.33 -9.34 -7.86
CA ALA A 162 -3.88 -9.08 -6.50
C ALA A 162 -2.40 -9.48 -6.28
N SER A 163 -1.94 -10.58 -6.89
CA SER A 163 -0.55 -11.01 -6.82
C SER A 163 0.40 -10.03 -7.54
N ILE A 164 0.01 -9.54 -8.72
CA ILE A 164 0.79 -8.54 -9.47
C ILE A 164 0.88 -7.23 -8.66
N ALA A 165 -0.26 -6.75 -8.13
CA ALA A 165 -0.32 -5.56 -7.30
C ALA A 165 0.62 -5.68 -6.08
N GLY A 166 0.51 -6.79 -5.34
CA GLY A 166 1.32 -7.04 -4.15
C GLY A 166 2.81 -7.19 -4.47
N THR A 167 3.16 -7.95 -5.52
CA THR A 167 4.55 -8.09 -5.95
C THR A 167 5.16 -6.74 -6.34
N GLY A 168 4.42 -5.91 -7.08
CA GLY A 168 4.81 -4.54 -7.42
C GLY A 168 5.04 -3.68 -6.18
N TYR A 169 4.13 -3.77 -5.19
CA TYR A 169 4.22 -3.00 -3.95
C TYR A 169 5.42 -3.41 -3.07
N GLY A 170 5.68 -4.71 -2.95
CA GLY A 170 6.86 -5.19 -2.24
C GLY A 170 8.17 -4.77 -2.91
N LEU A 171 8.25 -4.87 -4.25
CA LEU A 171 9.41 -4.42 -5.02
C LEU A 171 9.58 -2.90 -4.97
N PHE A 172 8.50 -2.12 -5.03
CA PHE A 172 8.51 -0.68 -4.78
C PHE A 172 9.20 -0.34 -3.46
N SER A 173 8.81 -1.02 -2.36
CA SER A 173 9.36 -0.80 -1.03
C SER A 173 10.87 -1.05 -0.99
N VAL A 174 11.35 -2.08 -1.70
CA VAL A 174 12.77 -2.41 -1.83
C VAL A 174 13.50 -1.34 -2.66
N LEU A 175 12.91 -0.87 -3.77
CA LEU A 175 13.55 0.14 -4.64
C LEU A 175 13.61 1.51 -3.98
N VAL A 176 12.62 1.94 -3.21
CA VAL A 176 12.69 3.17 -2.40
C VAL A 176 13.91 3.14 -1.49
N LYS A 177 14.20 2.00 -0.84
CA LYS A 177 15.41 1.82 -0.03
C LYS A 177 16.67 1.75 -0.87
N ARG A 178 16.66 1.03 -1.99
CA ARG A 178 17.82 0.90 -2.89
C ARG A 178 18.28 2.25 -3.43
N PHE A 179 17.34 3.11 -3.79
CA PHE A 179 17.62 4.45 -4.28
C PHE A 179 17.84 5.47 -3.15
N LYS A 180 17.74 5.04 -1.89
CA LYS A 180 17.86 5.90 -0.69
C LYS A 180 16.94 7.12 -0.76
N LEU A 181 15.70 6.91 -1.21
CA LEU A 181 14.70 7.96 -1.27
C LEU A 181 14.13 8.19 0.13
N ASN A 182 14.19 9.43 0.59
CA ASN A 182 13.61 9.82 1.88
C ASN A 182 12.09 9.89 1.77
N GLY A 183 11.39 9.08 2.57
CA GLY A 183 9.93 9.07 2.61
C GLY A 183 9.33 10.37 3.13
N GLY A 184 8.07 10.59 2.79
CA GLY A 184 7.28 11.71 3.24
C GLY A 184 6.51 12.41 2.11
N LEU A 185 5.85 13.52 2.42
CA LEU A 185 4.94 14.21 1.51
C LEU A 185 5.57 14.61 0.16
N PHE A 186 6.85 14.96 0.16
CA PHE A 186 7.54 15.33 -1.09
C PHE A 186 7.70 14.11 -2.02
N LEU A 187 8.15 12.98 -1.48
CA LEU A 187 8.24 11.73 -2.26
C LEU A 187 6.86 11.29 -2.72
N THR A 188 5.87 11.26 -1.82
CA THR A 188 4.49 10.90 -2.13
C THR A 188 3.92 11.75 -3.27
N LYS A 189 4.12 13.08 -3.23
CA LYS A 189 3.67 13.97 -4.31
C LYS A 189 4.21 13.57 -5.68
N TYR A 190 5.52 13.30 -5.81
CA TYR A 190 6.11 12.96 -7.09
C TYR A 190 5.80 11.53 -7.54
N LEU A 191 5.61 10.60 -6.60
CA LEU A 191 5.09 9.27 -6.90
C LEU A 191 3.68 9.37 -7.51
N LEU A 192 2.80 10.20 -6.93
CA LEU A 192 1.45 10.43 -7.45
C LEU A 192 1.45 11.15 -8.81
N LEU A 193 2.40 12.07 -9.04
CA LEU A 193 2.57 12.72 -10.35
C LEU A 193 2.85 11.68 -11.45
N PHE A 194 3.90 10.88 -11.30
CA PHE A 194 4.24 9.87 -12.30
C PHE A 194 3.18 8.76 -12.36
N GLY A 195 2.63 8.36 -11.20
CA GLY A 195 1.56 7.38 -11.12
C GLY A 195 0.30 7.83 -11.86
N SER A 196 -0.10 9.09 -11.74
CA SER A 196 -1.25 9.62 -12.49
C SER A 196 -1.01 9.65 -14.00
N VAL A 197 0.24 9.94 -14.44
CA VAL A 197 0.60 9.85 -15.87
C VAL A 197 0.45 8.43 -16.39
N TYR A 198 0.94 7.43 -15.65
CA TYR A 198 0.79 6.02 -16.05
C TYR A 198 -0.67 5.56 -16.03
N LEU A 199 -1.43 5.93 -15.00
CA LEU A 199 -2.84 5.56 -14.86
C LEU A 199 -3.75 6.31 -15.86
N ALA A 200 -3.32 7.45 -16.40
CA ALA A 200 -4.04 8.14 -17.45
C ALA A 200 -4.17 7.30 -18.72
N VAL A 201 -3.19 6.43 -19.03
CA VAL A 201 -3.24 5.59 -20.24
C VAL A 201 -4.44 4.64 -20.22
N PRO A 202 -4.62 3.72 -19.26
CA PRO A 202 -5.80 2.85 -19.25
C PRO A 202 -7.10 3.61 -19.02
N PHE A 203 -7.10 4.76 -18.33
CA PHE A 203 -8.26 5.61 -18.16
C PHE A 203 -8.73 6.19 -19.51
N LEU A 204 -7.82 6.75 -20.32
CA LEU A 204 -8.15 7.34 -21.62
C LEU A 204 -8.55 6.30 -22.68
N ILE A 205 -7.98 5.08 -22.61
CA ILE A 205 -8.36 3.99 -23.53
C ILE A 205 -9.80 3.53 -23.27
N ASN A 206 -10.25 3.55 -22.01
CA ASN A 206 -11.58 3.11 -21.59
C ASN A 206 -12.50 4.30 -21.25
N LEU A 207 -12.30 5.43 -21.90
CA LEU A 207 -13.05 6.64 -21.59
C LEU A 207 -14.56 6.45 -21.85
N HIS A 208 -15.36 6.76 -20.85
CA HIS A 208 -16.81 6.76 -20.92
C HIS A 208 -17.39 7.92 -20.11
N SER A 209 -18.67 8.19 -20.26
CA SER A 209 -19.33 9.24 -19.51
C SER A 209 -19.51 8.84 -18.04
N ILE A 210 -18.88 9.58 -17.13
CA ILE A 210 -19.04 9.40 -15.68
C ILE A 210 -20.07 10.44 -15.19
N HIS A 211 -21.15 9.95 -14.58
CA HIS A 211 -22.12 10.81 -13.92
C HIS A 211 -21.73 11.03 -12.47
N PHE A 212 -21.10 12.17 -12.18
CA PHE A 212 -20.70 12.51 -10.84
C PHE A 212 -21.89 12.86 -9.96
N ASN A 213 -22.02 12.16 -8.83
CA ASN A 213 -22.91 12.49 -7.74
C ASN A 213 -22.11 12.75 -6.45
N THR A 214 -22.78 13.19 -5.39
CA THR A 214 -22.14 13.53 -4.12
C THR A 214 -21.39 12.34 -3.53
N ASP A 215 -21.95 11.13 -3.62
CA ASP A 215 -21.35 9.92 -3.04
C ASP A 215 -20.05 9.52 -3.76
N ILE A 216 -20.05 9.62 -5.08
CA ILE A 216 -18.84 9.39 -5.90
C ILE A 216 -17.74 10.40 -5.54
N VAL A 217 -18.08 11.69 -5.44
CA VAL A 217 -17.11 12.73 -5.10
C VAL A 217 -16.56 12.52 -3.69
N LEU A 218 -17.40 12.25 -2.71
CA LEU A 218 -16.96 11.98 -1.34
C LEU A 218 -16.12 10.71 -1.24
N GLY A 219 -16.50 9.64 -1.93
CA GLY A 219 -15.73 8.39 -1.98
C GLY A 219 -14.35 8.58 -2.61
N LEU A 220 -14.26 9.30 -3.73
CA LEU A 220 -12.98 9.61 -4.39
C LEU A 220 -12.08 10.51 -3.51
N ILE A 221 -12.64 11.51 -2.84
CA ILE A 221 -11.90 12.35 -1.89
C ILE A 221 -11.42 11.50 -0.70
N GLY A 222 -12.28 10.64 -0.16
CA GLY A 222 -11.92 9.71 0.90
C GLY A 222 -10.72 8.83 0.52
N LEU A 223 -10.77 8.18 -0.66
CA LEU A 223 -9.66 7.38 -1.19
C LEU A 223 -8.41 8.22 -1.47
N ALA A 224 -8.57 9.44 -1.97
CA ALA A 224 -7.44 10.32 -2.26
C ALA A 224 -6.72 10.75 -0.98
N VAL A 225 -7.45 11.10 0.07
CA VAL A 225 -6.87 11.64 1.31
C VAL A 225 -6.38 10.53 2.24
N LEU A 226 -7.26 9.58 2.59
CA LEU A 226 -6.95 8.60 3.63
C LEU A 226 -5.84 7.62 3.18
N PRO A 227 -6.05 6.67 2.28
CA PRO A 227 -5.00 5.73 1.90
C PRO A 227 -3.97 6.34 0.96
N THR A 228 -4.39 7.15 -0.03
CA THR A 228 -3.47 7.57 -1.10
C THR A 228 -2.49 8.66 -0.64
N ILE A 229 -2.91 9.67 0.12
CA ILE A 229 -1.98 10.68 0.65
C ILE A 229 -1.40 10.22 1.98
N LEU A 230 -2.26 10.00 2.99
CA LEU A 230 -1.81 9.74 4.36
C LEU A 230 -1.24 8.33 4.50
N GLY A 231 -1.85 7.32 3.87
CA GLY A 231 -1.35 5.95 3.87
C GLY A 231 0.03 5.87 3.22
N PHE A 232 0.19 6.37 1.98
CA PHE A 232 1.49 6.38 1.30
C PHE A 232 2.55 7.24 2.00
N PHE A 233 2.15 8.36 2.59
CA PHE A 233 3.05 9.12 3.45
C PHE A 233 3.56 8.26 4.60
N CYS A 234 2.69 7.55 5.29
CA CYS A 234 3.05 6.67 6.41
C CYS A 234 3.93 5.52 5.95
N THR A 235 3.58 4.81 4.86
CA THR A 235 4.40 3.73 4.28
C THR A 235 5.79 4.22 3.91
N THR A 236 5.90 5.33 3.16
CA THR A 236 7.20 5.85 2.73
C THR A 236 8.03 6.35 3.91
N LYS A 237 7.40 6.89 4.96
CA LYS A 237 8.07 7.23 6.22
C LYS A 237 8.55 5.98 6.95
N ALA A 238 7.74 4.94 7.07
CA ALA A 238 8.15 3.68 7.68
C ALA A 238 9.40 3.09 7.00
N LEU A 239 9.43 3.12 5.65
CA LEU A 239 10.60 2.69 4.86
C LEU A 239 11.88 3.48 5.16
N SER A 240 11.79 4.72 5.64
CA SER A 240 12.95 5.49 6.07
C SER A 240 13.56 5.00 7.40
N TYR A 241 12.79 4.25 8.21
CA TYR A 241 13.20 3.83 9.55
C TYR A 241 13.47 2.33 9.68
N MET A 242 12.85 1.48 8.83
CA MET A 242 13.03 0.03 8.91
C MET A 242 13.13 -0.64 7.53
N SER A 243 13.44 -1.96 7.49
CA SER A 243 13.58 -2.69 6.23
C SER A 243 12.24 -2.82 5.48
N ALA A 244 12.31 -3.03 4.16
CA ALA A 244 11.12 -3.19 3.33
C ALA A 244 10.24 -4.36 3.79
N ALA A 245 10.86 -5.51 4.11
CA ALA A 245 10.14 -6.68 4.63
C ALA A 245 9.42 -6.39 5.95
N LYS A 246 10.07 -5.65 6.89
CA LYS A 246 9.42 -5.28 8.16
C LYS A 246 8.23 -4.36 7.96
N VAL A 247 8.30 -3.39 7.03
CA VAL A 247 7.17 -2.53 6.68
C VAL A 247 6.02 -3.38 6.15
N GLN A 248 6.27 -4.19 5.13
CA GLN A 248 5.23 -5.00 4.49
C GLN A 248 4.58 -6.00 5.46
N VAL A 249 5.35 -6.67 6.32
CA VAL A 249 4.77 -7.58 7.32
C VAL A 249 4.00 -6.82 8.40
N THR A 250 4.41 -5.61 8.76
CA THR A 250 3.64 -4.80 9.73
C THR A 250 2.31 -4.34 9.11
N GLU A 251 2.28 -4.01 7.83
CA GLU A 251 1.07 -3.65 7.10
C GLU A 251 0.08 -4.83 6.94
N LEU A 252 0.49 -6.09 7.14
CA LEU A 252 -0.43 -7.23 7.28
C LEU A 252 -1.43 -7.10 8.45
N SER A 253 -1.27 -6.10 9.30
CA SER A 253 -2.28 -5.72 10.32
C SER A 253 -3.52 -5.02 9.75
N GLU A 254 -3.55 -4.67 8.46
CA GLU A 254 -4.67 -3.98 7.81
C GLU A 254 -6.04 -4.65 8.06
N PRO A 255 -6.22 -5.98 7.93
CA PRO A 255 -7.51 -6.61 8.21
C PRO A 255 -7.95 -6.50 9.68
N ILE A 256 -7.00 -6.38 10.62
CA ILE A 256 -7.33 -6.14 12.03
C ILE A 256 -8.03 -4.80 12.16
N PHE A 257 -7.49 -3.75 11.53
CA PHE A 257 -8.11 -2.43 11.53
C PHE A 257 -9.43 -2.42 10.79
N ALA A 258 -9.55 -3.14 9.66
CA ALA A 258 -10.79 -3.26 8.92
C ALA A 258 -11.91 -3.90 9.78
N ALA A 259 -11.61 -4.97 10.51
CA ALA A 259 -12.56 -5.61 11.41
C ALA A 259 -12.91 -4.73 12.62
N LEU A 260 -11.96 -4.01 13.19
CA LEU A 260 -12.21 -3.05 14.27
C LEU A 260 -13.12 -1.90 13.79
N MET A 261 -12.90 -1.37 12.58
CA MET A 261 -13.78 -0.36 12.00
C MET A 261 -15.20 -0.90 11.78
N ALA A 262 -15.33 -2.14 11.26
CA ALA A 262 -16.62 -2.78 11.08
C ALA A 262 -17.35 -2.94 12.42
N TRP A 263 -16.67 -3.32 13.49
CA TRP A 263 -17.25 -3.43 14.83
C TRP A 263 -17.74 -2.07 15.37
N VAL A 264 -16.91 -1.03 15.24
CA VAL A 264 -17.22 0.30 15.80
C VAL A 264 -18.32 1.01 15.00
N PHE A 265 -18.28 0.97 13.66
CA PHE A 265 -19.14 1.78 12.79
C PHE A 265 -20.38 1.03 12.27
N ILE A 266 -20.29 -0.31 12.13
CA ILE A 266 -21.35 -1.14 11.55
C ILE A 266 -21.93 -2.10 12.61
N HIS A 267 -21.32 -2.13 13.82
CA HIS A 267 -21.69 -3.01 14.95
C HIS A 267 -21.55 -4.51 14.63
N GLU A 268 -20.74 -4.89 13.66
CA GLU A 268 -20.38 -6.28 13.37
C GLU A 268 -19.42 -6.81 14.43
N GLN A 269 -19.84 -7.87 15.17
CA GLN A 269 -19.00 -8.46 16.20
C GLN A 269 -17.84 -9.26 15.58
N PRO A 270 -16.60 -9.10 16.11
CA PRO A 270 -15.47 -9.92 15.67
C PRO A 270 -15.72 -11.40 15.87
N THR A 271 -15.42 -12.21 14.86
CA THR A 271 -15.57 -13.67 14.90
C THR A 271 -14.41 -14.34 15.64
N LEU A 272 -14.57 -15.62 16.01
CA LEU A 272 -13.44 -16.41 16.56
C LEU A 272 -12.26 -16.48 15.58
N SER A 273 -12.51 -16.57 14.27
CA SER A 273 -11.49 -16.55 13.24
C SER A 273 -10.68 -15.24 13.27
N PHE A 274 -11.35 -14.11 13.55
CA PHE A 274 -10.66 -12.83 13.73
C PHE A 274 -9.67 -12.89 14.91
N LEU A 275 -10.08 -13.43 16.05
CA LEU A 275 -9.23 -13.51 17.24
C LEU A 275 -7.97 -14.38 16.99
N TYR A 276 -8.16 -15.57 16.41
CA TYR A 276 -7.03 -16.44 16.08
C TYR A 276 -6.10 -15.79 15.05
N GLY A 277 -6.65 -15.27 13.96
CA GLY A 277 -5.84 -14.63 12.93
C GLY A 277 -5.10 -13.39 13.42
N ALA A 278 -5.72 -12.56 14.29
CA ALA A 278 -5.06 -11.42 14.91
C ALA A 278 -3.86 -11.82 15.78
N ILE A 279 -3.97 -12.92 16.54
CA ILE A 279 -2.84 -13.47 17.32
C ILE A 279 -1.69 -13.87 16.40
N PHE A 280 -1.98 -14.55 15.28
CA PHE A 280 -0.96 -14.95 14.30
C PHE A 280 -0.27 -13.74 13.67
N ILE A 281 -1.04 -12.71 13.25
CA ILE A 281 -0.50 -11.47 12.66
C ILE A 281 0.40 -10.75 13.67
N ILE A 282 -0.09 -10.52 14.89
CA ILE A 282 0.67 -9.82 15.94
C ILE A 282 1.94 -10.59 16.28
N SER A 283 1.85 -11.91 16.42
CA SER A 283 3.02 -12.77 16.68
C SER A 283 4.04 -12.68 15.54
N GLY A 284 3.58 -12.66 14.28
CA GLY A 284 4.42 -12.48 13.10
C GLY A 284 5.14 -11.12 13.09
N ILE A 285 4.41 -10.04 13.37
CA ILE A 285 4.96 -8.68 13.46
C ILE A 285 6.01 -8.58 14.58
N VAL A 286 5.73 -9.12 15.75
CA VAL A 286 6.69 -9.15 16.88
C VAL A 286 7.95 -9.92 16.48
N LEU A 287 7.77 -11.08 15.85
CA LEU A 287 8.89 -11.95 15.48
C LEU A 287 9.81 -11.32 14.43
N ILE A 288 9.25 -10.71 13.37
CA ILE A 288 10.06 -10.06 12.33
C ILE A 288 10.78 -8.81 12.84
N ASN A 289 10.20 -8.11 13.82
CA ASN A 289 10.77 -6.92 14.42
C ASN A 289 11.81 -7.23 15.51
N LYS A 290 11.94 -8.49 15.90
CA LYS A 290 12.97 -8.91 16.88
C LYS A 290 14.36 -8.60 16.32
N ALA A 291 15.20 -7.96 17.14
CA ALA A 291 16.58 -7.72 16.76
C ALA A 291 17.32 -9.07 16.57
N PRO A 292 18.20 -9.20 15.55
CA PRO A 292 19.07 -10.36 15.46
C PRO A 292 19.83 -10.48 16.77
N LYS A 293 19.91 -11.70 17.33
CA LYS A 293 20.88 -11.94 18.39
C LYS A 293 22.28 -11.76 17.80
N ALA A 294 23.05 -10.85 18.39
CA ALA A 294 24.45 -10.61 18.03
C ALA A 294 25.27 -11.89 18.18
#